data_f4e15d3048cd05768f873454514959e3
#
_entry.id   f4e15d3048cd05768f873454514959e3
#
_cell.length_a   1.000
_cell.length_b   1.000
_cell.length_c   1.000
_cell.angle_alpha   90.00
_cell.angle_beta   90.00
_cell.angle_gamma   90.00
#
_symmetry.space_group_name_H-M   'P 1'
#
loop_
_entity.id
_entity.type
_entity.pdbx_description
1 polymer ?
#
loop_
_entity_poly.entity_id
_entity_poly.type
_entity_poly.pdbx_seq_one_letter_code
_entity_poly.pdbx_strand_id
1 'polypeptide(L)'
;MKKYYKALLFGSIGTLVETSEIQRKSFNEAFKKKGLNWYWTKEEYIKLLNKSGGSDRIKEYAKKKNTKVNAKQLRDLKTKLFNNYLKKNHLKLRPGVKSIINLCNKEKIRLAFVTSTSKNNINSILFSLRKSINRKNFSFIGNSNLVKNLKPNPDIYLLALKKLKLKSTECLAIEDSQESLNSAVNAKIKCIIFPGKFHPVSYTHLRAHETGYNLV
;
A
#
# COMPACT_ATOMS: atom_id res chain seq x y z
N MET A 1 -1.38 5.47 32.65
CA MET A 1 -0.10 5.74 31.92
C MET A 1 -0.42 5.91 30.44
N LYS A 2 -0.21 7.10 29.86
CA LYS A 2 -0.36 7.33 28.41
C LYS A 2 0.70 6.49 27.67
N LYS A 3 0.26 5.55 26.86
CA LYS A 3 1.15 4.68 26.09
C LYS A 3 1.59 5.46 24.84
N TYR A 4 2.77 6.02 24.86
CA TYR A 4 3.29 6.77 23.73
C TYR A 4 3.91 5.80 22.71
N TYR A 5 3.41 5.80 21.47
CA TYR A 5 4.06 5.11 20.37
C TYR A 5 5.37 5.83 20.01
N LYS A 6 6.42 5.03 19.75
CA LYS A 6 7.73 5.53 19.33
C LYS A 6 7.90 5.54 17.80
N ALA A 7 7.04 4.82 17.08
CA ALA A 7 7.02 4.83 15.63
C ALA A 7 5.60 4.69 15.07
N LEU A 8 5.36 5.37 13.94
CA LEU A 8 4.18 5.22 13.09
C LEU A 8 4.63 4.60 11.76
N LEU A 9 3.96 3.51 11.36
CA LEU A 9 4.28 2.74 10.18
C LEU A 9 3.16 2.87 9.14
N PHE A 10 3.42 3.59 8.05
CA PHE A 10 2.55 3.61 6.89
C PHE A 10 2.75 2.32 6.10
N GLY A 11 1.77 1.44 6.09
CA GLY A 11 1.95 0.08 5.62
C GLY A 11 1.85 -0.10 4.12
N SER A 12 1.20 0.81 3.41
CA SER A 12 0.97 0.70 1.96
C SER A 12 1.06 2.05 1.25
N ILE A 13 1.15 2.02 -0.08
CA ILE A 13 1.08 3.23 -0.90
C ILE A 13 -0.25 3.96 -0.65
N GLY A 14 -1.35 3.20 -0.58
CA GLY A 14 -2.69 3.74 -0.39
C GLY A 14 -2.93 4.43 0.96
N THR A 15 -2.05 4.25 1.95
CA THR A 15 -2.10 5.02 3.20
C THR A 15 -1.55 6.44 3.01
N LEU A 16 -0.62 6.64 2.08
CA LEU A 16 0.00 7.95 1.79
C LEU A 16 -0.73 8.69 0.69
N VAL A 17 -1.06 7.99 -0.40
CA VAL A 17 -1.58 8.58 -1.64
C VAL A 17 -2.50 7.60 -2.37
N GLU A 18 -3.60 8.12 -2.92
CA GLU A 18 -4.53 7.31 -3.70
C GLU A 18 -4.02 7.12 -5.13
N THR A 19 -3.70 5.89 -5.50
CA THR A 19 -3.16 5.56 -6.83
C THR A 19 -3.99 4.53 -7.61
N SER A 20 -5.05 4.01 -7.04
CA SER A 20 -5.82 2.90 -7.62
C SER A 20 -6.38 3.23 -9.01
N GLU A 21 -6.88 4.44 -9.20
CA GLU A 21 -7.38 4.89 -10.51
C GLU A 21 -6.26 5.02 -11.54
N ILE A 22 -5.09 5.52 -11.14
CA ILE A 22 -3.91 5.62 -12.03
C ILE A 22 -3.45 4.21 -12.43
N GLN A 23 -3.44 3.29 -11.49
CA GLN A 23 -3.08 1.90 -11.74
C GLN A 23 -4.08 1.23 -12.71
N ARG A 24 -5.39 1.42 -12.51
CA ARG A 24 -6.44 0.92 -13.41
C ARG A 24 -6.23 1.45 -14.84
N LYS A 25 -6.08 2.76 -14.99
CA LYS A 25 -5.81 3.39 -16.30
C LYS A 25 -4.54 2.83 -16.95
N SER A 26 -3.49 2.59 -16.15
CA SER A 26 -2.25 2.01 -16.66
C SER A 26 -2.42 0.55 -17.12
N PHE A 27 -3.33 -0.23 -16.51
CA PHE A 27 -3.70 -1.56 -17.00
C PHE A 27 -4.42 -1.46 -18.35
N ASN A 28 -5.44 -0.61 -18.45
CA ASN A 28 -6.21 -0.44 -19.68
C ASN A 28 -5.34 0.05 -20.85
N GLU A 29 -4.40 0.96 -20.57
CA GLU A 29 -3.43 1.39 -21.56
C GLU A 29 -2.47 0.25 -21.98
N ALA A 30 -2.04 -0.59 -21.04
CA ALA A 30 -1.21 -1.75 -21.35
C ALA A 30 -1.97 -2.76 -22.21
N PHE A 31 -3.24 -3.01 -21.94
CA PHE A 31 -4.11 -3.86 -22.75
C PHE A 31 -4.22 -3.33 -24.17
N LYS A 32 -4.55 -2.04 -24.32
CA LYS A 32 -4.62 -1.38 -25.64
C LYS A 32 -3.31 -1.50 -26.42
N LYS A 33 -2.16 -1.23 -25.78
CA LYS A 33 -0.82 -1.33 -26.43
C LYS A 33 -0.46 -2.75 -26.84
N LYS A 34 -1.10 -3.77 -26.27
CA LYS A 34 -0.92 -5.17 -26.63
C LYS A 34 -2.00 -5.73 -27.55
N GLY A 35 -2.85 -4.85 -28.09
CA GLY A 35 -3.94 -5.24 -29.00
C GLY A 35 -5.04 -6.07 -28.33
N LEU A 36 -5.16 -6.01 -26.99
CA LEU A 36 -6.19 -6.73 -26.25
C LEU A 36 -7.45 -5.89 -26.18
N ASN A 37 -8.57 -6.47 -26.57
CA ASN A 37 -9.89 -5.86 -26.41
C ASN A 37 -10.40 -6.02 -24.96
N TRP A 38 -9.54 -5.62 -23.98
CA TRP A 38 -9.84 -5.65 -22.57
C TRP A 38 -9.93 -4.25 -22.02
N TYR A 39 -10.94 -4.04 -21.18
CA TYR A 39 -11.12 -2.78 -20.47
C TYR A 39 -11.67 -3.06 -19.08
N TRP A 40 -10.94 -2.68 -18.05
CA TRP A 40 -11.42 -2.76 -16.68
C TRP A 40 -12.13 -1.46 -16.32
N THR A 41 -13.44 -1.53 -16.08
CA THR A 41 -14.20 -0.44 -15.46
C THR A 41 -13.72 -0.24 -14.03
N LYS A 42 -14.20 0.80 -13.37
CA LYS A 42 -13.89 1.05 -11.96
C LYS A 42 -14.43 -0.08 -11.08
N GLU A 43 -15.64 -0.51 -11.33
CA GLU A 43 -16.36 -1.55 -10.60
C GLU A 43 -15.69 -2.91 -10.78
N GLU A 44 -15.28 -3.26 -11.99
CA GLU A 44 -14.51 -4.48 -12.24
C GLU A 44 -13.16 -4.44 -11.54
N TYR A 45 -12.47 -3.31 -11.60
CA TYR A 45 -11.16 -3.18 -10.98
C TYR A 45 -11.24 -3.29 -9.45
N ILE A 46 -12.26 -2.71 -8.81
CA ILE A 46 -12.51 -2.88 -7.37
C ILE A 46 -12.66 -4.38 -7.02
N LYS A 47 -13.48 -5.14 -7.77
CA LYS A 47 -13.63 -6.59 -7.58
C LYS A 47 -12.30 -7.34 -7.73
N LEU A 48 -11.48 -6.94 -8.69
CA LEU A 48 -10.18 -7.53 -8.94
C LEU A 48 -9.12 -7.20 -7.86
N LEU A 49 -9.34 -6.17 -7.06
CA LEU A 49 -8.45 -5.79 -5.96
C LEU A 49 -8.62 -6.66 -4.70
N ASN A 50 -9.66 -7.46 -4.61
CA ASN A 50 -9.87 -8.39 -3.48
C ASN A 50 -8.74 -9.41 -3.32
N LYS A 51 -7.96 -9.66 -4.37
CA LYS A 51 -6.73 -10.46 -4.32
C LYS A 51 -5.54 -9.61 -4.71
N SER A 52 -4.43 -9.77 -4.00
CA SER A 52 -3.19 -9.10 -4.36
C SER A 52 -2.51 -9.75 -5.57
N GLY A 53 -1.53 -9.03 -6.15
CA GLY A 53 -0.75 -9.55 -7.27
C GLY A 53 -1.28 -9.16 -8.65
N GLY A 54 -0.59 -8.21 -9.29
CA GLY A 54 -0.97 -7.73 -10.62
C GLY A 54 -0.85 -8.79 -11.73
N SER A 55 0.12 -9.69 -11.63
CA SER A 55 0.27 -10.80 -12.61
C SER A 55 -0.84 -11.83 -12.48
N ASP A 56 -1.21 -12.20 -11.24
CA ASP A 56 -2.22 -13.24 -11.02
C ASP A 56 -3.62 -12.71 -11.37
N ARG A 57 -3.88 -11.44 -11.11
CA ARG A 57 -5.08 -10.74 -11.61
C ARG A 57 -5.21 -10.79 -13.13
N ILE A 58 -4.09 -10.59 -13.86
CA ILE A 58 -4.06 -10.71 -15.31
C ILE A 58 -4.32 -12.16 -15.75
N LYS A 59 -3.69 -13.15 -15.10
CA LYS A 59 -3.89 -14.58 -15.42
C LYS A 59 -5.34 -15.01 -15.21
N GLU A 60 -5.95 -14.65 -14.09
CA GLU A 60 -7.36 -14.95 -13.80
C GLU A 60 -8.29 -14.31 -14.84
N TYR A 61 -8.02 -13.07 -15.20
CA TYR A 61 -8.82 -12.37 -16.21
C TYR A 61 -8.65 -12.97 -17.60
N ALA A 62 -7.43 -13.34 -17.97
CA ALA A 62 -7.12 -14.03 -19.22
C ALA A 62 -7.84 -15.38 -19.34
N LYS A 63 -7.87 -16.16 -18.23
CA LYS A 63 -8.64 -17.41 -18.16
C LYS A 63 -10.13 -17.16 -18.39
N LYS A 64 -10.70 -16.14 -17.73
CA LYS A 64 -12.12 -15.76 -17.90
C LYS A 64 -12.45 -15.31 -19.33
N LYS A 65 -11.50 -14.69 -20.03
CA LYS A 65 -11.63 -14.23 -21.42
C LYS A 65 -11.18 -15.24 -22.45
N ASN A 66 -10.80 -16.45 -22.04
CA ASN A 66 -10.24 -17.50 -22.89
C ASN A 66 -9.14 -16.99 -23.83
N THR A 67 -8.23 -16.16 -23.30
CA THR A 67 -7.19 -15.48 -24.08
C THR A 67 -5.81 -15.84 -23.52
N LYS A 68 -4.90 -16.28 -24.38
CA LYS A 68 -3.50 -16.54 -24.01
C LYS A 68 -2.71 -15.24 -23.97
N VAL A 69 -2.12 -14.91 -22.84
CA VAL A 69 -1.27 -13.71 -22.67
C VAL A 69 -0.04 -14.01 -21.81
N ASN A 70 1.04 -13.29 -22.06
CA ASN A 70 2.17 -13.28 -21.13
C ASN A 70 1.86 -12.26 -20.00
N ALA A 71 1.30 -12.75 -18.89
CA ALA A 71 0.88 -11.93 -17.77
C ALA A 71 2.04 -11.13 -17.15
N LYS A 72 3.27 -11.67 -17.15
CA LYS A 72 4.46 -10.97 -16.65
C LYS A 72 4.78 -9.77 -17.53
N GLN A 73 4.90 -9.96 -18.84
CA GLN A 73 5.18 -8.86 -19.78
C GLN A 73 4.10 -7.77 -19.70
N LEU A 74 2.84 -8.16 -19.62
CA LEU A 74 1.71 -7.23 -19.54
C LEU A 74 1.74 -6.41 -18.23
N ARG A 75 2.03 -7.07 -17.10
CA ARG A 75 2.23 -6.42 -15.82
C ARG A 75 3.43 -5.47 -15.86
N ASP A 76 4.53 -5.85 -16.51
CA ASP A 76 5.74 -5.04 -16.58
C ASP A 76 5.50 -3.79 -17.45
N LEU A 77 4.78 -3.94 -18.57
CA LEU A 77 4.33 -2.81 -19.40
C LEU A 77 3.44 -1.84 -18.59
N LYS A 78 2.42 -2.37 -17.90
CA LYS A 78 1.58 -1.58 -16.98
C LYS A 78 2.42 -0.83 -15.96
N THR A 79 3.42 -1.47 -15.35
CA THR A 79 4.27 -0.86 -14.35
C THR A 79 5.12 0.27 -14.93
N LYS A 80 5.64 0.09 -16.15
CA LYS A 80 6.36 1.14 -16.89
C LYS A 80 5.44 2.36 -17.15
N LEU A 81 4.22 2.13 -17.62
CA LEU A 81 3.24 3.19 -17.87
C LEU A 81 2.87 3.94 -16.59
N PHE A 82 2.58 3.22 -15.51
CA PHE A 82 2.32 3.79 -14.19
C PHE A 82 3.48 4.67 -13.71
N ASN A 83 4.72 4.16 -13.75
CA ASN A 83 5.88 4.91 -13.31
C ASN A 83 6.16 6.15 -14.19
N ASN A 84 5.91 6.05 -15.49
CA ASN A 84 6.04 7.21 -16.40
C ASN A 84 5.00 8.29 -16.06
N TYR A 85 3.77 7.90 -15.73
CA TYR A 85 2.76 8.84 -15.25
C TYR A 85 3.22 9.56 -13.97
N LEU A 86 3.73 8.80 -12.99
CA LEU A 86 4.19 9.36 -11.72
C LEU A 86 5.38 10.32 -11.87
N LYS A 87 6.28 10.07 -12.82
CA LYS A 87 7.40 10.97 -13.10
C LYS A 87 6.96 12.33 -13.65
N LYS A 88 5.88 12.34 -14.43
CA LYS A 88 5.35 13.54 -15.09
C LYS A 88 4.37 14.32 -14.20
N ASN A 89 3.82 13.70 -13.16
CA ASN A 89 2.75 14.29 -12.36
C ASN A 89 3.14 14.37 -10.88
N HIS A 90 2.72 15.45 -10.23
CA HIS A 90 2.77 15.59 -8.79
C HIS A 90 1.49 15.04 -8.17
N LEU A 91 1.63 14.06 -7.28
CA LEU A 91 0.52 13.56 -6.49
C LEU A 91 0.37 14.35 -5.20
N LYS A 92 -0.84 14.36 -4.67
CA LYS A 92 -1.15 14.94 -3.35
C LYS A 92 -1.25 13.82 -2.33
N LEU A 93 -0.76 14.06 -1.13
CA LEU A 93 -1.02 13.19 0.02
C LEU A 93 -2.53 13.10 0.26
N ARG A 94 -2.97 11.98 0.81
CA ARG A 94 -4.36 11.85 1.28
C ARG A 94 -4.63 12.86 2.41
N PRO A 95 -5.90 13.29 2.59
CA PRO A 95 -6.29 14.17 3.68
C PRO A 95 -5.80 13.64 5.04
N GLY A 96 -5.30 14.52 5.89
CA GLY A 96 -4.77 14.17 7.22
C GLY A 96 -3.34 13.63 7.25
N VAL A 97 -2.82 13.05 6.16
CA VAL A 97 -1.46 12.43 6.16
C VAL A 97 -0.37 13.46 6.46
N LYS A 98 -0.44 14.66 5.89
CA LYS A 98 0.55 15.71 6.17
C LYS A 98 0.51 16.15 7.64
N SER A 99 -0.68 16.28 8.21
CA SER A 99 -0.86 16.67 9.61
C SER A 99 -0.28 15.62 10.56
N ILE A 100 -0.53 14.33 10.30
CA ILE A 100 0.05 13.22 11.08
C ILE A 100 1.58 13.19 10.97
N ILE A 101 2.15 13.39 9.78
CA ILE A 101 3.61 13.46 9.60
C ILE A 101 4.20 14.62 10.41
N ASN A 102 3.56 15.80 10.37
CA ASN A 102 3.99 16.96 11.13
C ASN A 102 3.89 16.72 12.64
N LEU A 103 2.82 16.08 13.11
CA LEU A 103 2.67 15.68 14.51
C LEU A 103 3.77 14.71 14.94
N CYS A 104 4.03 13.67 14.16
CA CYS A 104 5.10 12.71 14.44
C CYS A 104 6.47 13.38 14.53
N ASN A 105 6.76 14.34 13.65
CA ASN A 105 8.01 15.10 13.69
C ASN A 105 8.11 15.95 14.97
N LYS A 106 7.02 16.66 15.36
CA LYS A 106 6.95 17.45 16.59
C LYS A 106 7.17 16.58 17.83
N GLU A 107 6.50 15.44 17.88
CA GLU A 107 6.56 14.51 19.02
C GLU A 107 7.77 13.54 18.95
N LYS A 108 8.69 13.73 18.00
CA LYS A 108 9.86 12.85 17.78
C LYS A 108 9.49 11.38 17.58
N ILE A 109 8.29 11.09 17.04
CA ILE A 109 7.84 9.75 16.65
C ILE A 109 8.46 9.41 15.30
N ARG A 110 9.18 8.29 15.22
CA ARG A 110 9.81 7.84 13.98
C ARG A 110 8.76 7.41 12.96
N LEU A 111 8.99 7.74 11.70
CA LEU A 111 8.14 7.29 10.61
C LEU A 111 8.80 6.14 9.86
N ALA A 112 8.01 5.14 9.47
CA ALA A 112 8.43 4.10 8.55
C ALA A 112 7.41 3.92 7.42
N PHE A 113 7.90 3.53 6.24
CA PHE A 113 7.06 3.15 5.11
C PHE A 113 7.25 1.65 4.85
N VAL A 114 6.22 0.84 5.12
CA VAL A 114 6.29 -0.63 5.21
C VAL A 114 5.38 -1.25 4.15
N THR A 115 5.85 -1.34 2.91
CA THR A 115 5.04 -1.76 1.76
C THR A 115 5.56 -3.03 1.08
N SER A 116 4.65 -3.81 0.48
CA SER A 116 4.98 -4.97 -0.37
C SER A 116 5.22 -4.61 -1.84
N THR A 117 5.35 -3.33 -2.17
CA THR A 117 5.67 -2.93 -3.53
C THR A 117 7.18 -2.95 -3.81
N SER A 118 7.57 -2.90 -5.08
CA SER A 118 8.98 -2.90 -5.47
C SER A 118 9.69 -1.58 -5.13
N LYS A 119 11.01 -1.65 -4.96
CA LYS A 119 11.86 -0.46 -4.73
C LYS A 119 11.65 0.61 -5.82
N ASN A 120 11.52 0.21 -7.08
CA ASN A 120 11.30 1.14 -8.20
C ASN A 120 9.96 1.89 -8.08
N ASN A 121 8.89 1.20 -7.68
CA ASN A 121 7.60 1.85 -7.46
C ASN A 121 7.67 2.84 -6.29
N ILE A 122 8.34 2.49 -5.19
CA ILE A 122 8.56 3.40 -4.07
C ILE A 122 9.27 4.68 -4.54
N ASN A 123 10.35 4.54 -5.31
CA ASN A 123 11.08 5.69 -5.82
C ASN A 123 10.20 6.59 -6.69
N SER A 124 9.37 6.01 -7.57
CA SER A 124 8.43 6.76 -8.42
C SER A 124 7.36 7.48 -7.60
N ILE A 125 6.82 6.84 -6.56
CA ILE A 125 5.84 7.43 -5.64
C ILE A 125 6.45 8.59 -4.86
N LEU A 126 7.61 8.38 -4.22
CA LEU A 126 8.28 9.44 -3.45
C LEU A 126 8.70 10.61 -4.34
N PHE A 127 9.12 10.33 -5.58
CA PHE A 127 9.41 11.37 -6.55
C PHE A 127 8.16 12.19 -6.90
N SER A 128 7.02 11.55 -7.09
CA SER A 128 5.77 12.27 -7.38
C SER A 128 5.24 13.05 -6.17
N LEU A 129 5.59 12.64 -4.96
CA LEU A 129 5.22 13.31 -3.70
C LEU A 129 6.28 14.31 -3.19
N ARG A 130 7.37 14.55 -3.94
CA ARG A 130 8.56 15.30 -3.49
C ARG A 130 8.29 16.72 -2.99
N LYS A 131 7.17 17.34 -3.39
CA LYS A 131 6.73 18.64 -2.86
C LYS A 131 6.16 18.55 -1.43
N SER A 132 5.80 17.37 -0.97
CA SER A 132 5.14 17.15 0.32
C SER A 132 5.97 16.33 1.29
N ILE A 133 6.60 15.26 0.79
CA ILE A 133 7.44 14.32 1.54
C ILE A 133 8.57 13.80 0.67
N ASN A 134 9.62 13.32 1.30
CA ASN A 134 10.76 12.67 0.66
C ASN A 134 11.29 11.50 1.49
N ARG A 135 12.32 10.84 1.00
CA ARG A 135 12.91 9.66 1.67
C ARG A 135 13.43 9.96 3.08
N LYS A 136 13.92 11.18 3.34
CA LYS A 136 14.48 11.58 4.66
C LYS A 136 13.42 11.66 5.77
N ASN A 137 12.13 11.73 5.41
CA ASN A 137 11.06 11.68 6.39
C ASN A 137 10.91 10.30 7.06
N PHE A 138 11.51 9.24 6.52
CA PHE A 138 11.34 7.87 6.99
C PHE A 138 12.63 7.31 7.56
N SER A 139 12.59 6.82 8.79
CA SER A 139 13.68 6.08 9.44
C SER A 139 13.88 4.69 8.83
N PHE A 140 12.83 4.13 8.20
CA PHE A 140 12.90 2.87 7.48
C PHE A 140 11.91 2.88 6.30
N ILE A 141 12.35 2.30 5.17
CA ILE A 141 11.49 2.06 4.01
C ILE A 141 11.63 0.59 3.60
N GLY A 142 10.58 -0.19 3.89
CA GLY A 142 10.45 -1.58 3.46
C GLY A 142 9.94 -1.70 2.03
N ASN A 143 10.31 -2.78 1.35
CA ASN A 143 9.84 -3.10 -0.01
C ASN A 143 9.88 -4.62 -0.23
N SER A 144 9.24 -5.09 -1.32
CA SER A 144 9.12 -6.52 -1.64
C SER A 144 10.44 -7.27 -1.78
N ASN A 145 11.54 -6.58 -2.07
CA ASN A 145 12.85 -7.22 -2.28
C ASN A 145 13.57 -7.54 -0.96
N LEU A 146 13.06 -7.06 0.17
CA LEU A 146 13.71 -7.22 1.48
C LEU A 146 13.19 -8.41 2.27
N VAL A 147 12.15 -9.09 1.81
CA VAL A 147 11.49 -10.19 2.51
C VAL A 147 11.14 -11.32 1.56
N LYS A 148 11.05 -12.53 2.11
CA LYS A 148 10.68 -13.72 1.34
C LYS A 148 9.17 -13.78 1.11
N ASN A 149 8.39 -13.56 2.16
CA ASN A 149 6.94 -13.65 2.12
C ASN A 149 6.34 -12.24 2.15
N LEU A 150 5.48 -11.96 1.17
CA LEU A 150 4.76 -10.69 1.09
C LEU A 150 3.53 -10.71 2.02
N LYS A 151 2.91 -9.55 2.21
CA LYS A 151 1.63 -9.46 2.91
C LYS A 151 0.62 -10.44 2.27
N PRO A 152 -0.18 -11.13 3.09
CA PRO A 152 -0.50 -10.90 4.51
C PRO A 152 0.50 -11.45 5.52
N ASN A 153 1.62 -12.05 5.10
CA ASN A 153 2.67 -12.47 6.04
C ASN A 153 3.28 -11.26 6.77
N PRO A 154 3.74 -11.45 8.03
CA PRO A 154 4.24 -10.36 8.86
C PRO A 154 5.68 -9.91 8.53
N ASP A 155 6.39 -10.60 7.64
CA ASP A 155 7.83 -10.49 7.41
C ASP A 155 8.31 -9.03 7.30
N ILE A 156 7.61 -8.20 6.51
CA ILE A 156 8.02 -6.81 6.28
C ILE A 156 7.85 -5.96 7.53
N TYR A 157 6.86 -6.25 8.37
CA TYR A 157 6.66 -5.57 9.66
C TYR A 157 7.68 -6.02 10.68
N LEU A 158 7.97 -7.33 10.78
CA LEU A 158 9.01 -7.86 11.64
C LEU A 158 10.39 -7.29 11.28
N LEU A 159 10.67 -7.16 9.97
CA LEU A 159 11.88 -6.47 9.51
C LEU A 159 11.90 -5.00 9.91
N ALA A 160 10.77 -4.29 9.82
CA ALA A 160 10.66 -2.90 10.25
C ALA A 160 10.96 -2.75 11.76
N LEU A 161 10.37 -3.60 12.61
CA LEU A 161 10.63 -3.62 14.04
C LEU A 161 12.13 -3.84 14.34
N LYS A 162 12.75 -4.83 13.69
CA LYS A 162 14.18 -5.10 13.81
C LYS A 162 15.03 -3.89 13.41
N LYS A 163 14.75 -3.26 12.28
CA LYS A 163 15.48 -2.08 11.78
C LYS A 163 15.31 -0.84 12.66
N LEU A 164 14.12 -0.66 13.20
CA LEU A 164 13.82 0.42 14.14
C LEU A 164 14.29 0.13 15.56
N LYS A 165 14.68 -1.11 15.88
CA LYS A 165 15.00 -1.56 17.24
C LYS A 165 13.86 -1.24 18.22
N LEU A 166 12.62 -1.59 17.84
CA LEU A 166 11.41 -1.37 18.62
C LEU A 166 10.62 -2.66 18.82
N LYS A 167 9.86 -2.72 19.91
CA LYS A 167 8.86 -3.75 20.16
C LYS A 167 7.58 -3.43 19.38
N SER A 168 6.78 -4.43 19.04
CA SER A 168 5.50 -4.24 18.37
C SER A 168 4.55 -3.31 19.14
N THR A 169 4.58 -3.39 20.47
CA THR A 169 3.75 -2.55 21.37
C THR A 169 4.16 -1.07 21.39
N GLU A 170 5.33 -0.72 20.85
CA GLU A 170 5.85 0.65 20.73
C GLU A 170 5.53 1.27 19.36
N CYS A 171 4.88 0.51 18.48
CA CYS A 171 4.57 0.92 17.11
C CYS A 171 3.06 0.93 16.86
N LEU A 172 2.62 1.86 16.01
CA LEU A 172 1.27 1.92 15.47
C LEU A 172 1.37 1.81 13.94
N ALA A 173 0.59 0.93 13.32
CA ALA A 173 0.51 0.84 11.87
C ALA A 173 -0.74 1.55 11.35
N ILE A 174 -0.68 2.04 10.12
CA ILE A 174 -1.83 2.50 9.33
C ILE A 174 -1.85 1.70 8.04
N GLU A 175 -3.01 1.10 7.73
CA GLU A 175 -3.19 0.26 6.54
C GLU A 175 -4.45 0.64 5.75
N ASP A 176 -4.49 0.25 4.47
CA ASP A 176 -5.58 0.61 3.56
C ASP A 176 -6.42 -0.58 3.09
N SER A 177 -6.01 -1.81 3.40
CA SER A 177 -6.65 -3.04 2.95
C SER A 177 -6.63 -4.13 4.01
N GLN A 178 -7.57 -5.09 3.93
CA GLN A 178 -7.66 -6.21 4.86
C GLN A 178 -6.41 -7.09 4.86
N GLU A 179 -5.84 -7.36 3.68
CA GLU A 179 -4.61 -8.15 3.54
C GLU A 179 -3.44 -7.50 4.29
N SER A 180 -3.31 -6.20 4.14
CA SER A 180 -2.25 -5.42 4.79
C SER A 180 -2.48 -5.28 6.29
N LEU A 181 -3.74 -5.14 6.74
CA LEU A 181 -4.12 -5.19 8.15
C LEU A 181 -3.67 -6.50 8.79
N ASN A 182 -4.00 -7.63 8.15
CA ASN A 182 -3.62 -8.96 8.64
C ASN A 182 -2.11 -9.08 8.83
N SER A 183 -1.32 -8.52 7.92
CA SER A 183 0.15 -8.51 8.04
C SER A 183 0.64 -7.76 9.28
N ALA A 184 0.06 -6.60 9.60
CA ALA A 184 0.40 -5.83 10.79
C ALA A 184 -0.03 -6.56 12.08
N VAL A 185 -1.25 -7.11 12.10
CA VAL A 185 -1.80 -7.89 13.23
C VAL A 185 -0.97 -9.15 13.48
N ASN A 186 -0.58 -9.88 12.43
CA ASN A 186 0.28 -11.06 12.54
C ASN A 186 1.67 -10.71 13.10
N ALA A 187 2.15 -9.48 12.90
CA ALA A 187 3.35 -8.94 13.55
C ALA A 187 3.09 -8.42 14.98
N LYS A 188 1.88 -8.60 15.53
CA LYS A 188 1.43 -8.11 16.84
C LYS A 188 1.51 -6.59 16.98
N ILE A 189 1.38 -5.85 15.88
CA ILE A 189 1.37 -4.39 15.86
C ILE A 189 -0.07 -3.91 15.84
N LYS A 190 -0.43 -2.98 16.72
CA LYS A 190 -1.74 -2.31 16.67
C LYS A 190 -1.86 -1.55 15.35
N CYS A 191 -3.01 -1.70 14.66
CA CYS A 191 -3.19 -1.14 13.34
C CYS A 191 -4.51 -0.36 13.25
N ILE A 192 -4.45 0.80 12.61
CA ILE A 192 -5.61 1.61 12.22
C ILE A 192 -5.87 1.36 10.74
N ILE A 193 -7.12 1.12 10.37
CA ILE A 193 -7.53 1.04 8.97
C ILE A 193 -7.91 2.43 8.46
N PHE A 194 -7.30 2.77 7.31
CA PHE A 194 -7.57 3.97 6.53
C PHE A 194 -7.88 3.57 5.09
N PRO A 195 -9.09 3.07 4.81
CA PRO A 195 -9.43 2.42 3.54
C PRO A 195 -9.16 3.31 2.33
N GLY A 196 -8.59 2.75 1.27
CA GLY A 196 -8.49 3.39 -0.03
C GLY A 196 -9.85 3.46 -0.71
N LYS A 197 -10.02 4.39 -1.65
CA LYS A 197 -11.29 4.56 -2.41
C LYS A 197 -11.73 3.30 -3.17
N PHE A 198 -10.78 2.42 -3.48
CA PHE A 198 -11.01 1.17 -4.22
C PHE A 198 -10.89 -0.09 -3.34
N HIS A 199 -10.61 0.07 -2.06
CA HIS A 199 -10.51 -1.03 -1.11
C HIS A 199 -11.59 -0.87 -0.03
N PRO A 200 -12.84 -1.23 -0.33
CA PRO A 200 -13.86 -1.27 0.72
C PRO A 200 -13.46 -2.34 1.74
N VAL A 201 -13.18 -1.91 2.96
CA VAL A 201 -12.96 -2.83 4.07
C VAL A 201 -14.33 -3.12 4.69
N SER A 202 -14.67 -4.39 4.81
CA SER A 202 -15.85 -4.77 5.57
C SER A 202 -15.60 -4.49 7.05
N TYR A 203 -16.33 -3.54 7.63
CA TYR A 203 -16.21 -3.17 9.04
C TYR A 203 -16.65 -4.29 10.01
N THR A 204 -17.27 -5.35 9.51
CA THR A 204 -17.76 -6.47 10.35
C THR A 204 -16.65 -7.22 11.09
N HIS A 205 -15.42 -7.18 10.60
CA HIS A 205 -14.27 -7.82 11.26
C HIS A 205 -13.48 -6.89 12.19
N LEU A 206 -13.74 -5.59 12.18
CA LEU A 206 -13.04 -4.61 13.03
C LEU A 206 -13.52 -4.66 14.48
N ARG A 207 -14.76 -5.10 14.75
CA ARG A 207 -15.32 -5.20 16.10
C ARG A 207 -14.67 -6.29 16.97
N ALA A 208 -14.02 -7.28 16.40
CA ALA A 208 -13.41 -8.37 17.16
C ALA A 208 -12.09 -7.99 17.86
N HIS A 209 -11.48 -6.85 17.52
CA HIS A 209 -10.23 -6.37 18.13
C HIS A 209 -10.37 -5.05 18.89
N GLU A 210 -11.58 -4.47 18.93
CA GLU A 210 -11.92 -3.29 19.72
C GLU A 210 -12.56 -3.64 21.07
N THR A 211 -11.92 -4.47 21.87
CA THR A 211 -12.24 -4.48 23.29
C THR A 211 -11.46 -3.34 23.95
N GLY A 212 -12.11 -2.19 24.04
CA GLY A 212 -11.81 -1.24 25.09
C GLY A 212 -11.38 0.17 24.71
N TYR A 213 -11.95 0.85 23.71
CA TYR A 213 -11.97 2.33 23.74
C TYR A 213 -13.18 2.85 22.94
N ASN A 214 -14.17 3.35 23.65
CA ASN A 214 -15.14 4.27 23.10
C ASN A 214 -14.40 5.55 22.67
N LEU A 215 -14.51 5.92 21.40
CA LEU A 215 -14.19 7.27 20.95
C LEU A 215 -15.37 8.16 21.31
N VAL A 216 -15.18 9.05 22.28
CA VAL A 216 -15.95 10.28 22.48
C VAL A 216 -15.28 11.33 21.61
#